data_69382d34366bf048810ce41800699163
#
_entry.id   69382d34366bf048810ce41800699163
#
_cell.length_a   1.000
_cell.length_b   1.000
_cell.length_c   1.000
_cell.angle_alpha   90.00
_cell.angle_beta   90.00
_cell.angle_gamma   90.00
#
_symmetry.space_group_name_H-M   'P 1'
#
loop_
_entity.id
_entity.type
_entity.pdbx_description
1 polymer ?
#
loop_
_entity_poly.entity_id
_entity_poly.type
_entity_poly.pdbx_seq_one_letter_code
_entity_poly.pdbx_strand_id
1 'polypeptide(L)'
;MERYFVDSNIFLRYHSKDDEIQSAEAESLFLRAKKGEIEIFCGPPVFFEVAWVLKTFYGLTNTTILDTLESMLSIPNFTVFDVEYVIQAIEMARTNSCGFADSYIAAVARDKNIGVATFNDKHFQKSGVSLYRFG
;
A
#
# COMPACT_ATOMS: atom_id res chain seq x y z
N MET A 1 14.82 14.49 -17.55
CA MET A 1 14.87 13.22 -16.75
C MET A 1 13.64 12.39 -17.07
N GLU A 2 13.84 11.13 -17.35
CA GLU A 2 12.74 10.20 -17.60
C GLU A 2 11.97 9.93 -16.32
N ARG A 3 10.65 9.77 -16.45
CA ARG A 3 9.72 9.62 -15.33
C ARG A 3 8.80 8.42 -15.60
N TYR A 4 8.69 7.53 -14.62
CA TYR A 4 7.91 6.29 -14.80
C TYR A 4 6.96 6.06 -13.65
N PHE A 5 5.75 5.63 -13.97
CA PHE A 5 4.84 5.07 -12.99
C PHE A 5 5.19 3.58 -12.82
N VAL A 6 5.41 3.16 -11.58
CA VAL A 6 5.84 1.79 -11.29
C VAL A 6 4.63 0.94 -10.91
N ASP A 7 4.41 -0.13 -11.64
CA ASP A 7 3.30 -1.05 -11.41
C ASP A 7 3.61 -2.03 -10.28
N SER A 8 2.56 -2.66 -9.77
CA SER A 8 2.65 -3.56 -8.62
C SER A 8 3.60 -4.73 -8.81
N ASN A 9 3.66 -5.32 -9.99
CA ASN A 9 4.52 -6.47 -10.22
C ASN A 9 6.00 -6.15 -10.11
N ILE A 10 6.41 -4.91 -10.34
CA ILE A 10 7.80 -4.50 -10.11
C ILE A 10 8.14 -4.63 -8.62
N PHE A 11 7.28 -4.13 -7.74
CA PHE A 11 7.48 -4.25 -6.29
C PHE A 11 7.43 -5.71 -5.84
N LEU A 12 6.49 -6.48 -6.39
CA LEU A 12 6.34 -7.89 -6.04
C LEU A 12 7.59 -8.70 -6.43
N ARG A 13 8.12 -8.50 -7.63
CA ARG A 13 9.36 -9.17 -8.04
C ARG A 13 10.55 -8.74 -7.22
N TYR A 14 10.60 -7.47 -6.84
CA TYR A 14 11.67 -6.95 -6.00
C TYR A 14 11.66 -7.59 -4.60
N HIS A 15 10.48 -7.74 -3.99
CA HIS A 15 10.36 -8.25 -2.63
C HIS A 15 10.35 -9.78 -2.55
N SER A 16 9.67 -10.47 -3.46
CA SER A 16 9.50 -11.92 -3.38
C SER A 16 10.69 -12.69 -3.96
N LYS A 17 11.35 -12.13 -4.97
CA LYS A 17 12.53 -12.70 -5.63
C LYS A 17 12.30 -14.11 -6.20
N ASP A 18 11.08 -14.43 -6.58
CA ASP A 18 10.72 -15.72 -7.15
C ASP A 18 10.96 -15.81 -8.66
N ASP A 19 11.40 -14.73 -9.29
CA ASP A 19 11.84 -14.68 -10.68
C ASP A 19 13.16 -13.90 -10.70
N GLU A 20 14.26 -14.61 -10.90
CA GLU A 20 15.60 -14.02 -10.79
C GLU A 20 15.86 -12.90 -11.79
N ILE A 21 15.37 -13.07 -13.03
CA ILE A 21 15.58 -12.07 -14.09
C ILE A 21 14.78 -10.81 -13.76
N GLN A 22 13.49 -10.95 -13.49
CA GLN A 22 12.64 -9.82 -13.20
C GLN A 22 13.01 -9.13 -11.87
N SER A 23 13.44 -9.92 -10.88
CA SER A 23 13.91 -9.37 -9.62
C SER A 23 15.15 -8.48 -9.83
N ALA A 24 16.09 -8.93 -10.65
CA ALA A 24 17.28 -8.16 -10.97
C ALA A 24 16.94 -6.89 -11.75
N GLU A 25 15.98 -6.97 -12.68
CA GLU A 25 15.54 -5.80 -13.45
C GLU A 25 14.84 -4.78 -12.55
N ALA A 26 14.00 -5.24 -11.61
CA ALA A 26 13.34 -4.37 -10.64
C ALA A 26 14.38 -3.69 -9.74
N GLU A 27 15.35 -4.44 -9.25
CA GLU A 27 16.43 -3.89 -8.42
C GLU A 27 17.22 -2.82 -9.19
N SER A 28 17.51 -3.07 -10.46
CA SER A 28 18.19 -2.10 -11.33
C SER A 28 17.38 -0.81 -11.48
N LEU A 29 16.07 -0.93 -11.64
CA LEU A 29 15.19 0.25 -11.73
C LEU A 29 15.27 1.10 -10.46
N PHE A 30 15.15 0.48 -9.30
CA PHE A 30 15.22 1.19 -8.03
C PHE A 30 16.59 1.80 -7.78
N LEU A 31 17.65 1.11 -8.22
CA LEU A 31 19.00 1.64 -8.09
C LEU A 31 19.20 2.89 -8.96
N ARG A 32 18.66 2.89 -10.17
CA ARG A 32 18.72 4.07 -11.04
C ARG A 32 17.95 5.25 -10.43
N ALA A 33 16.81 4.99 -9.82
CA ALA A 33 16.06 6.01 -9.10
C ALA A 33 16.87 6.57 -7.92
N LYS A 34 17.50 5.68 -7.15
CA LYS A 34 18.35 6.07 -6.02
C LYS A 34 19.49 6.98 -6.46
N LYS A 35 20.07 6.71 -7.63
CA LYS A 35 21.18 7.52 -8.19
C LYS A 35 20.69 8.84 -8.80
N GLY A 36 19.39 9.07 -8.87
CA GLY A 36 18.84 10.27 -9.46
C GLY A 36 18.83 10.27 -11.00
N GLU A 37 18.98 9.12 -11.61
CA GLU A 37 18.97 9.00 -13.08
C GLU A 37 17.56 9.04 -13.66
N ILE A 38 16.57 8.60 -12.88
CA ILE A 38 15.15 8.60 -13.23
C ILE A 38 14.33 8.99 -12.02
N GLU A 39 13.09 9.42 -12.26
CA GLU A 39 12.10 9.63 -11.21
C GLU A 39 11.04 8.53 -11.32
N ILE A 40 10.64 7.98 -10.21
CA ILE A 40 9.61 6.95 -10.17
C ILE A 40 8.44 7.38 -9.27
N PHE A 41 7.25 6.93 -9.66
CA PHE A 41 5.98 7.33 -9.06
C PHE A 41 5.10 6.12 -8.90
N CYS A 42 4.23 6.15 -7.90
CA CYS A 42 3.08 5.26 -7.85
C CYS A 42 1.97 5.88 -6.99
N GLY A 43 0.88 5.18 -6.82
CA GLY A 43 -0.24 5.66 -6.03
C GLY A 43 -0.94 4.51 -5.29
N PRO A 44 -1.99 4.83 -4.54
CA PRO A 44 -2.69 3.86 -3.70
C PRO A 44 -3.11 2.56 -4.38
N PRO A 45 -3.59 2.55 -5.65
CA PRO A 45 -3.98 1.29 -6.30
C PRO A 45 -2.86 0.26 -6.32
N VAL A 46 -1.61 0.69 -6.46
CA VAL A 46 -0.46 -0.22 -6.45
C VAL A 46 -0.28 -0.84 -5.06
N PHE A 47 -0.44 -0.06 -4.00
CA PHE A 47 -0.38 -0.56 -2.62
C PHE A 47 -1.48 -1.58 -2.33
N PHE A 48 -2.72 -1.32 -2.80
CA PHE A 48 -3.82 -2.27 -2.65
C PHE A 48 -3.51 -3.58 -3.35
N GLU A 49 -2.99 -3.52 -4.57
CA GLU A 49 -2.68 -4.72 -5.33
C GLU A 49 -1.54 -5.51 -4.71
N VAL A 50 -0.47 -4.85 -4.28
CA VAL A 50 0.64 -5.50 -3.58
C VAL A 50 0.12 -6.21 -2.33
N ALA A 51 -0.66 -5.53 -1.50
CA ALA A 51 -1.22 -6.11 -0.28
C ALA A 51 -2.08 -7.33 -0.58
N TRP A 52 -2.93 -7.24 -1.61
CA TRP A 52 -3.83 -8.32 -1.98
C TRP A 52 -3.07 -9.55 -2.50
N VAL A 53 -2.06 -9.34 -3.35
CA VAL A 53 -1.26 -10.44 -3.88
C VAL A 53 -0.44 -11.12 -2.78
N LEU A 54 0.17 -10.33 -1.89
CA LEU A 54 0.95 -10.87 -0.78
C LEU A 54 0.09 -11.73 0.14
N LYS A 55 -1.16 -11.34 0.35
CA LYS A 55 -2.09 -12.12 1.15
C LYS A 55 -2.57 -13.37 0.42
N THR A 56 -3.01 -13.20 -0.84
CA THR A 56 -3.73 -14.25 -1.58
C THR A 56 -2.81 -15.29 -2.19
N PHE A 57 -1.71 -14.86 -2.81
CA PHE A 57 -0.79 -15.78 -3.49
C PHE A 57 0.35 -16.25 -2.59
N TYR A 58 0.86 -15.35 -1.73
CA TYR A 58 2.01 -15.69 -0.89
C TYR A 58 1.61 -16.09 0.53
N GLY A 59 0.35 -15.89 0.91
CA GLY A 59 -0.15 -16.29 2.22
C GLY A 59 0.52 -15.60 3.40
N LEU A 60 1.03 -14.38 3.21
CA LEU A 60 1.74 -13.67 4.24
C LEU A 60 0.80 -13.12 5.32
N THR A 61 1.33 -12.96 6.52
CA THR A 61 0.58 -12.36 7.62
C THR A 61 0.34 -10.87 7.40
N ASN A 62 -0.66 -10.33 8.06
CA ASN A 62 -0.94 -8.90 7.97
C ASN A 62 0.27 -8.05 8.38
N THR A 63 0.97 -8.44 9.44
CA THR A 63 2.17 -7.73 9.90
C THR A 63 3.23 -7.67 8.81
N THR A 64 3.52 -8.80 8.16
CA THR A 64 4.51 -8.87 7.07
C THR A 64 4.08 -8.03 5.87
N ILE A 65 2.79 -8.06 5.53
CA ILE A 65 2.24 -7.24 4.44
C ILE A 65 2.46 -5.76 4.75
N LEU A 66 2.09 -5.32 5.94
CA LEU A 66 2.24 -3.91 6.34
C LEU A 66 3.71 -3.48 6.37
N ASP A 67 4.60 -4.36 6.82
CA ASP A 67 6.03 -4.09 6.78
C ASP A 67 6.52 -3.90 5.35
N THR A 68 6.01 -4.70 4.41
CA THR A 68 6.36 -4.58 3.00
C THR A 68 5.87 -3.26 2.42
N LEU A 69 4.61 -2.89 2.69
CA LEU A 69 4.06 -1.60 2.22
C LEU A 69 4.86 -0.42 2.78
N GLU A 70 5.22 -0.49 4.05
CA GLU A 70 6.03 0.55 4.69
C GLU A 70 7.42 0.66 4.05
N SER A 71 8.04 -0.48 3.73
CA SER A 71 9.35 -0.49 3.07
C SER A 71 9.30 0.14 1.68
N MET A 72 8.18 0.03 0.97
CA MET A 72 8.01 0.69 -0.33
C MET A 72 8.10 2.21 -0.18
N LEU A 73 7.59 2.76 0.92
CA LEU A 73 7.65 4.21 1.18
C LEU A 73 9.07 4.71 1.42
N SER A 74 9.99 3.81 1.73
CA SER A 74 11.39 4.16 2.03
C SER A 74 12.29 4.18 0.79
N ILE A 75 11.77 3.84 -0.38
CA ILE A 75 12.55 3.82 -1.62
C ILE A 75 12.97 5.25 -1.98
N PRO A 76 14.26 5.51 -2.20
CA PRO A 76 14.72 6.87 -2.52
C PRO A 76 14.20 7.35 -3.88
N ASN A 77 13.93 8.66 -3.96
CA ASN A 77 13.47 9.34 -5.17
C ASN A 77 12.19 8.71 -5.77
N PHE A 78 11.33 8.27 -4.88
CA PHE A 78 10.06 7.64 -5.20
C PHE A 78 8.92 8.51 -4.65
N THR A 79 8.06 8.99 -5.55
CA THR A 79 6.91 9.82 -5.17
C THR A 79 5.65 8.96 -5.18
N VAL A 80 4.94 8.98 -4.07
CA VAL A 80 3.67 8.26 -3.91
C VAL A 80 2.53 9.29 -3.84
N PHE A 81 1.60 9.21 -4.78
CA PHE A 81 0.41 10.07 -4.75
C PHE A 81 -0.46 9.71 -3.55
N ASP A 82 -1.06 10.72 -2.91
CA ASP A 82 -1.88 10.55 -1.72
C ASP A 82 -1.16 9.78 -0.60
N VAL A 83 0.14 10.00 -0.48
CA VAL A 83 1.00 9.27 0.47
C VAL A 83 0.52 9.38 1.91
N GLU A 84 -0.08 10.50 2.29
CA GLU A 84 -0.56 10.70 3.66
C GLU A 84 -1.64 9.69 4.04
N TYR A 85 -2.54 9.36 3.10
CA TYR A 85 -3.55 8.34 3.34
C TYR A 85 -2.94 6.94 3.41
N VAL A 86 -1.91 6.68 2.61
CA VAL A 86 -1.19 5.40 2.66
C VAL A 86 -0.53 5.24 4.04
N ILE A 87 0.15 6.27 4.51
CA ILE A 87 0.81 6.25 5.83
C ILE A 87 -0.22 6.04 6.95
N GLN A 88 -1.31 6.81 6.93
CA GLN A 88 -2.35 6.69 7.94
C GLN A 88 -3.01 5.31 7.91
N ALA A 89 -3.22 4.76 6.72
CA ALA A 89 -3.81 3.44 6.57
C ALA A 89 -2.91 2.35 7.16
N ILE A 90 -1.60 2.43 6.93
CA ILE A 90 -0.65 1.47 7.50
C ILE A 90 -0.69 1.56 9.03
N GLU A 91 -0.62 2.76 9.58
CA GLU A 91 -0.67 2.96 11.05
C GLU A 91 -1.97 2.45 11.65
N MET A 92 -3.10 2.75 11.04
CA MET A 92 -4.41 2.33 11.50
C MET A 92 -4.56 0.80 11.41
N ALA A 93 -4.07 0.19 10.33
CA ALA A 93 -4.10 -1.25 10.17
C ALA A 93 -3.29 -1.96 11.27
N ARG A 94 -2.13 -1.41 11.62
CA ARG A 94 -1.30 -1.95 12.71
C ARG A 94 -2.01 -1.83 14.06
N THR A 95 -2.53 -0.64 14.36
CA THR A 95 -3.18 -0.37 15.65
C THR A 95 -4.43 -1.20 15.85
N ASN A 96 -5.24 -1.36 14.83
CA ASN A 96 -6.54 -2.02 14.91
C ASN A 96 -6.51 -3.50 14.51
N SER A 97 -5.36 -4.01 14.08
CA SER A 97 -5.21 -5.38 13.56
C SER A 97 -6.16 -5.65 12.39
N CYS A 98 -6.30 -4.66 11.51
CA CYS A 98 -7.17 -4.73 10.33
C CYS A 98 -6.34 -4.76 9.05
N GLY A 99 -7.00 -5.06 7.93
CA GLY A 99 -6.36 -5.01 6.63
C GLY A 99 -6.11 -3.60 6.13
N PHE A 100 -5.17 -3.46 5.22
CA PHE A 100 -4.78 -2.17 4.66
C PHE A 100 -5.95 -1.49 3.91
N ALA A 101 -6.70 -2.24 3.11
CA ALA A 101 -7.76 -1.68 2.28
C ALA A 101 -8.86 -1.01 3.13
N ASP A 102 -9.35 -1.70 4.15
CA ASP A 102 -10.37 -1.14 5.05
C ASP A 102 -9.83 0.04 5.84
N SER A 103 -8.57 -0.04 6.25
CA SER A 103 -7.90 1.05 6.96
C SER A 103 -7.73 2.28 6.07
N TYR A 104 -7.47 2.08 4.79
CA TYR A 104 -7.37 3.19 3.84
C TYR A 104 -8.73 3.89 3.69
N ILE A 105 -9.81 3.12 3.53
CA ILE A 105 -11.16 3.68 3.48
C ILE A 105 -11.44 4.50 4.73
N ALA A 106 -11.14 3.95 5.90
CA ALA A 106 -11.36 4.65 7.17
C ALA A 106 -10.51 5.91 7.29
N ALA A 107 -9.26 5.88 6.84
CA ALA A 107 -8.38 7.05 6.89
C ALA A 107 -8.91 8.19 6.04
N VAL A 108 -9.36 7.89 4.82
CA VAL A 108 -9.95 8.89 3.92
C VAL A 108 -11.26 9.43 4.51
N ALA A 109 -12.12 8.54 5.02
CA ALA A 109 -13.41 8.92 5.60
C ALA A 109 -13.22 9.86 6.79
N ARG A 110 -12.28 9.57 7.67
CA ARG A 110 -11.98 10.42 8.82
C ARG A 110 -11.47 11.78 8.39
N ASP A 111 -10.54 11.83 7.45
CA ASP A 111 -9.98 13.08 6.97
C ASP A 111 -11.03 13.95 6.30
N LYS A 112 -11.92 13.35 5.53
CA LYS A 112 -12.99 14.06 4.82
C LYS A 112 -14.23 14.31 5.66
N ASN A 113 -14.26 13.79 6.88
CA ASN A 113 -15.40 13.87 7.79
C ASN A 113 -16.70 13.30 7.17
N ILE A 114 -16.58 12.11 6.61
CA ILE A 114 -17.70 11.38 6.03
C ILE A 114 -17.83 10.01 6.68
N GLY A 115 -19.03 9.45 6.64
CA GLY A 115 -19.26 8.11 7.16
C GLY A 115 -18.93 7.02 6.15
N VAL A 116 -18.98 5.78 6.59
CA VAL A 116 -18.73 4.61 5.75
C VAL A 116 -20.01 3.78 5.67
N ALA A 117 -20.42 3.43 4.45
CA ALA A 117 -21.50 2.48 4.21
C ALA A 117 -20.89 1.12 3.89
N THR A 118 -21.15 0.13 4.75
CA THR A 118 -20.55 -1.19 4.63
C THR A 118 -21.46 -2.25 5.25
N PHE A 119 -21.34 -3.49 4.76
CA PHE A 119 -21.96 -4.64 5.42
C PHE A 119 -20.98 -5.34 6.36
N ASN A 120 -19.72 -4.87 6.45
CA ASN A 120 -18.67 -5.43 7.30
C ASN A 120 -18.38 -4.49 8.48
N ASP A 121 -19.37 -4.22 9.30
CA ASP A 121 -19.26 -3.26 10.40
C ASP A 121 -18.06 -3.52 11.30
N LYS A 122 -17.76 -4.79 11.55
CA LYS A 122 -16.67 -5.19 12.45
C LYS A 122 -15.32 -4.68 11.98
N HIS A 123 -15.12 -4.58 10.66
CA HIS A 123 -13.86 -4.11 10.09
C HIS A 123 -13.59 -2.64 10.39
N PHE A 124 -14.63 -1.87 10.72
CA PHE A 124 -14.53 -0.43 10.92
C PHE A 124 -14.78 0.04 12.35
N GLN A 125 -15.17 -0.87 13.26
CA GLN A 125 -15.56 -0.49 14.62
C GLN A 125 -14.48 0.25 15.40
N LYS A 126 -13.21 -0.10 15.18
CA LYS A 126 -12.08 0.49 15.90
C LYS A 126 -11.50 1.72 15.20
N SER A 127 -11.99 2.05 14.03
CA SER A 127 -11.38 3.08 13.19
C SER A 127 -11.84 4.51 13.45
N GLY A 128 -12.87 4.66 14.31
CA GLY A 128 -13.38 5.98 14.68
C GLY A 128 -14.22 6.67 13.60
N VAL A 129 -14.72 5.90 12.63
CA VAL A 129 -15.63 6.43 11.60
C VAL A 129 -17.08 6.16 12.00
N SER A 130 -18.00 7.01 11.53
CA SER A 130 -19.41 6.72 11.67
C SER A 130 -19.85 5.78 10.55
N LEU A 131 -20.78 4.89 10.88
CA LEU A 131 -21.26 3.90 9.92
C LEU A 131 -22.69 4.22 9.49
N TYR A 132 -22.95 4.05 8.20
CA TYR A 132 -24.31 4.21 7.66
C TYR A 132 -25.19 3.09 8.24
N ARG A 133 -26.37 3.46 8.67
CA ARG A 133 -27.36 2.51 9.19
C ARG A 133 -28.38 2.19 8.12
N PHE A 134 -28.41 0.90 7.76
CA PHE A 134 -29.39 0.42 6.80
C PHE A 134 -30.74 0.29 7.50
N GLY A 135 -31.75 0.87 6.90
CA GLY A 135 -33.07 0.91 7.46
C GLY A 135 -33.85 -0.38 7.36
#